data_ba2829ba37833243382b4432f6e634b7
#
_entry.id   ba2829ba37833243382b4432f6e634b7
#
_cell.length_a   1.000
_cell.length_b   1.000
_cell.length_c   1.000
_cell.angle_alpha   90.00
_cell.angle_beta   90.00
_cell.angle_gamma   90.00
#
_symmetry.space_group_name_H-M   'P 1'
#
loop_
_entity.id
_entity.type
_entity.pdbx_description
1 polymer ?
#
loop_
_entity_poly.entity_id
_entity_poly.type
_entity_poly.pdbx_seq_one_letter_code
_entity_poly.pdbx_strand_id
1 'polypeptide(L)'
;MIQKLTTLLFILCLTLSVQAQKKPGFSKEEFRAKQEAYLTQKAELTAEEAGKFFPIYFELQDRKKAINDKAWQKARKGKNPNTTDAEYEEIVDEIAHARLESDKLDIEYLNRFKKILSPKKLFKLQRAEI
;
A
#
# COMPACT_ATOMS: atom_id res chain seq x y z
N MET A 1 -66.82 26.51 -27.60
CA MET A 1 -65.75 25.62 -28.08
C MET A 1 -64.67 25.59 -27.01
N ILE A 2 -64.63 24.56 -26.24
CA ILE A 2 -63.70 24.46 -25.17
C ILE A 2 -62.45 23.74 -25.72
N GLN A 3 -61.44 24.49 -26.05
CA GLN A 3 -60.13 23.89 -26.32
C GLN A 3 -59.56 23.38 -25.01
N LYS A 4 -59.63 22.08 -24.86
CA LYS A 4 -58.91 21.40 -23.80
C LYS A 4 -57.42 21.46 -24.12
N LEU A 5 -56.75 22.43 -23.53
CA LEU A 5 -55.32 22.52 -23.48
C LEU A 5 -54.84 21.38 -22.54
N THR A 6 -54.62 20.23 -23.12
CA THR A 6 -53.96 19.16 -22.43
C THR A 6 -52.50 19.57 -22.26
N THR A 7 -52.24 20.21 -21.14
CA THR A 7 -50.89 20.45 -20.68
C THR A 7 -50.26 19.09 -20.38
N LEU A 8 -49.58 18.56 -21.37
CA LEU A 8 -48.73 17.39 -21.20
C LEU A 8 -47.58 17.81 -20.29
N LEU A 9 -47.82 17.63 -19.01
CA LEU A 9 -46.79 17.79 -18.00
C LEU A 9 -45.76 16.67 -18.25
N PHE A 10 -44.79 16.99 -19.07
CA PHE A 10 -43.57 16.19 -19.21
C PHE A 10 -42.84 16.26 -17.87
N ILE A 11 -43.22 15.38 -16.96
CA ILE A 11 -42.40 15.08 -15.78
C ILE A 11 -41.15 14.43 -16.32
N LEU A 12 -40.19 15.28 -16.67
CA LEU A 12 -38.82 14.88 -16.88
C LEU A 12 -38.33 14.39 -15.52
N CYS A 13 -38.53 13.10 -15.25
CA CYS A 13 -37.82 12.41 -14.21
C CYS A 13 -36.34 12.49 -14.55
N LEU A 14 -35.70 13.56 -14.13
CA LEU A 14 -34.28 13.63 -13.92
C LEU A 14 -33.95 12.57 -12.87
N THR A 15 -33.79 11.34 -13.31
CA THR A 15 -33.07 10.34 -12.55
C THR A 15 -31.64 10.87 -12.42
N LEU A 16 -31.43 11.64 -11.38
CA LEU A 16 -30.11 11.88 -10.84
C LEU A 16 -29.54 10.50 -10.48
N SER A 17 -28.93 9.88 -11.47
CA SER A 17 -28.03 8.78 -11.24
C SER A 17 -26.90 9.38 -10.40
N VAL A 18 -27.04 9.31 -9.09
CA VAL A 18 -25.93 9.47 -8.17
C VAL A 18 -25.01 8.31 -8.47
N GLN A 19 -24.20 8.48 -9.51
CA GLN A 19 -23.01 7.67 -9.65
C GLN A 19 -22.19 8.02 -8.43
N ALA A 20 -22.20 7.11 -7.48
CA ALA A 20 -21.22 7.11 -6.42
C ALA A 20 -19.86 7.05 -7.10
N GLN A 21 -19.29 8.22 -7.37
CA GLN A 21 -17.91 8.33 -7.81
C GLN A 21 -17.10 7.72 -6.66
N LYS A 22 -16.70 6.47 -6.84
CA LYS A 22 -15.60 5.90 -6.06
C LYS A 22 -14.50 6.93 -6.22
N LYS A 23 -14.18 7.65 -5.12
CA LYS A 23 -13.01 8.51 -5.09
C LYS A 23 -11.88 7.65 -5.63
N PRO A 24 -11.21 8.02 -6.72
CA PRO A 24 -10.08 7.24 -7.20
C PRO A 24 -9.11 7.14 -6.04
N GLY A 25 -8.88 5.92 -5.54
CA GLY A 25 -7.86 5.69 -4.54
C GLY A 25 -6.54 6.18 -5.13
N PHE A 26 -5.64 6.69 -4.30
CA PHE A 26 -4.32 7.09 -4.76
C PHE A 26 -3.70 5.94 -5.57
N SER A 27 -3.15 6.26 -6.74
CA SER A 27 -2.33 5.31 -7.47
C SER A 27 -1.08 4.95 -6.65
N LYS A 28 -0.46 3.81 -6.95
CA LYS A 28 0.79 3.40 -6.31
C LYS A 28 1.87 4.48 -6.45
N GLU A 29 1.92 5.13 -7.61
CA GLU A 29 2.87 6.18 -7.94
C GLU A 29 2.61 7.44 -7.12
N GLU A 30 1.36 7.87 -6.98
CA GLU A 30 0.98 9.01 -6.15
C GLU A 30 1.27 8.77 -4.67
N PHE A 31 1.00 7.56 -4.18
CA PHE A 31 1.33 7.18 -2.82
C PHE A 31 2.84 7.24 -2.58
N ARG A 32 3.64 6.67 -3.48
CA ARG A 32 5.10 6.70 -3.40
C ARG A 32 5.65 8.12 -3.44
N ALA A 33 5.14 8.97 -4.33
CA ALA A 33 5.57 10.36 -4.42
C ALA A 33 5.31 11.13 -3.11
N LYS A 34 4.16 10.91 -2.48
CA LYS A 34 3.84 11.50 -1.18
C LYS A 34 4.74 10.98 -0.06
N GLN A 35 4.99 9.68 -0.04
CA GLN A 35 5.88 9.06 0.94
C GLN A 35 7.31 9.57 0.78
N GLU A 36 7.82 9.68 -0.44
CA GLU A 36 9.12 10.24 -0.74
C GLU A 36 9.24 11.69 -0.26
N ALA A 37 8.26 12.55 -0.57
CA ALA A 37 8.25 13.93 -0.12
C ALA A 37 8.24 14.03 1.41
N TYR A 38 7.41 13.24 2.07
CA TYR A 38 7.32 13.20 3.53
C TYR A 38 8.63 12.76 4.19
N LEU A 39 9.19 11.64 3.75
CA LEU A 39 10.42 11.08 4.32
C LEU A 39 11.63 11.98 4.04
N THR A 40 11.71 12.58 2.83
CA THR A 40 12.75 13.56 2.47
C THR A 40 12.75 14.73 3.43
N GLN A 41 11.57 15.27 3.72
CA GLN A 41 11.43 16.38 4.67
C GLN A 41 11.80 15.96 6.10
N LYS A 42 11.30 14.81 6.57
CA LYS A 42 11.52 14.35 7.95
C LYS A 42 12.97 14.00 8.24
N ALA A 43 13.66 13.41 7.29
CA ALA A 43 15.06 13.03 7.45
C ALA A 43 16.05 14.10 6.92
N GLU A 44 15.53 15.20 6.38
CA GLU A 44 16.34 16.30 5.80
C GLU A 44 17.31 15.77 4.73
N LEU A 45 16.78 14.94 3.81
CA LEU A 45 17.56 14.40 2.72
C LEU A 45 17.87 15.49 1.67
N THR A 46 19.08 15.48 1.15
CA THR A 46 19.40 16.27 -0.05
C THR A 46 18.76 15.64 -1.28
N ALA A 47 18.64 16.39 -2.38
CA ALA A 47 18.12 15.86 -3.64
C ALA A 47 18.97 14.68 -4.15
N GLU A 48 20.29 14.73 -3.98
CA GLU A 48 21.20 13.66 -4.37
C GLU A 48 20.97 12.40 -3.50
N GLU A 49 20.87 12.57 -2.19
CA GLU A 49 20.59 11.46 -1.26
C GLU A 49 19.24 10.82 -1.55
N ALA A 50 18.18 11.61 -1.73
CA ALA A 50 16.85 11.12 -2.08
C ALA A 50 16.85 10.33 -3.40
N GLY A 51 17.52 10.85 -4.43
CA GLY A 51 17.64 10.20 -5.73
C GLY A 51 18.33 8.84 -5.69
N LYS A 52 19.27 8.64 -4.75
CA LYS A 52 19.95 7.35 -4.54
C LYS A 52 19.20 6.42 -3.60
N PHE A 53 18.53 6.96 -2.58
CA PHE A 53 17.87 6.20 -1.53
C PHE A 53 16.54 5.61 -1.97
N PHE A 54 15.62 6.41 -2.53
CA PHE A 54 14.25 5.97 -2.77
C PHE A 54 14.10 4.83 -3.76
N PRO A 55 14.88 4.71 -4.85
CA PRO A 55 14.80 3.53 -5.71
C PRO A 55 15.05 2.23 -4.94
N ILE A 56 16.05 2.22 -4.04
CA ILE A 56 16.39 1.07 -3.21
C ILE A 56 15.36 0.84 -2.12
N TYR A 57 14.85 1.90 -1.53
CA TYR A 57 13.79 1.85 -0.54
C TYR A 57 12.50 1.21 -1.09
N PHE A 58 12.06 1.65 -2.25
CA PHE A 58 10.86 1.06 -2.88
C PHE A 58 11.08 -0.36 -3.40
N GLU A 59 12.28 -0.71 -3.82
CA GLU A 59 12.64 -2.10 -4.11
C GLU A 59 12.47 -2.99 -2.88
N LEU A 60 12.95 -2.56 -1.72
CA LEU A 60 12.75 -3.26 -0.44
C LEU A 60 11.26 -3.43 -0.14
N GLN A 61 10.46 -2.35 -0.26
CA GLN A 61 9.03 -2.42 0.00
C GLN A 61 8.32 -3.41 -0.92
N ASP A 62 8.67 -3.44 -2.21
CA ASP A 62 8.10 -4.39 -3.17
C ASP A 62 8.48 -5.84 -2.85
N ARG A 63 9.72 -6.09 -2.46
CA ARG A 63 10.17 -7.43 -2.06
C ARG A 63 9.47 -7.92 -0.79
N LYS A 64 9.37 -7.07 0.22
CA LYS A 64 8.63 -7.38 1.47
C LYS A 64 7.15 -7.64 1.19
N LYS A 65 6.55 -6.82 0.32
CA LYS A 65 5.16 -7.03 -0.10
C LYS A 65 4.96 -8.39 -0.75
N ALA A 66 5.86 -8.80 -1.66
CA ALA A 66 5.75 -10.10 -2.33
C ALA A 66 5.82 -11.28 -1.34
N ILE A 67 6.70 -11.21 -0.34
CA ILE A 67 6.81 -12.21 0.73
C ILE A 67 5.50 -12.27 1.54
N ASN A 68 4.99 -11.12 1.95
CA ASN A 68 3.77 -11.03 2.73
C ASN A 68 2.53 -11.47 1.93
N ASP A 69 2.41 -11.08 0.67
CA ASP A 69 1.30 -11.47 -0.19
C ASP A 69 1.22 -12.99 -0.34
N LYS A 70 2.36 -13.68 -0.49
CA LYS A 70 2.43 -15.14 -0.53
C LYS A 70 1.92 -15.77 0.76
N ALA A 71 2.37 -15.28 1.92
CA ALA A 71 1.91 -15.76 3.22
C ALA A 71 0.41 -15.52 3.42
N TRP A 72 -0.10 -14.34 3.03
CA TRP A 72 -1.53 -14.03 3.11
C TRP A 72 -2.40 -14.84 2.16
N GLN A 73 -1.88 -15.19 0.98
CA GLN A 73 -2.60 -16.09 0.07
C GLN A 73 -2.78 -17.48 0.71
N LYS A 74 -1.76 -17.98 1.39
CA LYS A 74 -1.83 -19.24 2.13
C LYS A 74 -2.78 -19.12 3.33
N ALA A 75 -2.68 -18.03 4.09
CA ALA A 75 -3.54 -17.77 5.24
C ALA A 75 -5.05 -17.72 4.91
N ARG A 76 -5.41 -17.25 3.70
CA ARG A 76 -6.81 -17.25 3.25
C ARG A 76 -7.44 -18.64 3.19
N LYS A 77 -6.65 -19.69 2.98
CA LYS A 77 -7.13 -21.07 3.00
C LYS A 77 -7.71 -21.46 4.37
N GLY A 78 -7.16 -20.88 5.45
CA GLY A 78 -7.66 -21.08 6.81
C GLY A 78 -9.07 -20.54 7.07
N LYS A 79 -9.68 -19.79 6.13
CA LYS A 79 -11.08 -19.38 6.21
C LYS A 79 -12.05 -20.48 5.81
N ASN A 80 -11.56 -21.55 5.18
CA ASN A 80 -12.40 -22.71 4.85
C ASN A 80 -12.71 -23.50 6.13
N PRO A 81 -14.00 -23.76 6.44
CA PRO A 81 -14.38 -24.52 7.64
C PRO A 81 -13.85 -25.95 7.64
N ASN A 82 -13.44 -26.47 6.49
CA ASN A 82 -12.89 -27.83 6.35
C ASN A 82 -11.36 -27.86 6.44
N THR A 83 -10.71 -26.74 6.75
CA THR A 83 -9.25 -26.67 6.94
C THR A 83 -8.85 -27.57 8.11
N THR A 84 -7.89 -28.46 7.88
CA THR A 84 -7.37 -29.39 8.88
C THR A 84 -6.35 -28.73 9.80
N ASP A 85 -6.09 -29.34 10.96
CA ASP A 85 -5.07 -28.87 11.90
C ASP A 85 -3.68 -28.83 11.24
N ALA A 86 -3.33 -29.81 10.43
CA ALA A 86 -2.07 -29.83 9.68
C ALA A 86 -1.96 -28.66 8.70
N GLU A 87 -3.04 -28.28 8.03
CA GLU A 87 -3.08 -27.12 7.15
C GLU A 87 -2.97 -25.81 7.94
N TYR A 88 -3.57 -25.72 9.12
CA TYR A 88 -3.38 -24.57 10.01
C TYR A 88 -1.96 -24.44 10.48
N GLU A 89 -1.28 -25.55 10.83
CA GLU A 89 0.13 -25.57 11.20
C GLU A 89 1.01 -25.01 10.07
N GLU A 90 0.82 -25.48 8.83
CA GLU A 90 1.52 -24.94 7.67
C GLU A 90 1.29 -23.43 7.47
N ILE A 91 0.07 -22.96 7.70
CA ILE A 91 -0.26 -21.51 7.58
C ILE A 91 0.50 -20.72 8.64
N VAL A 92 0.51 -21.16 9.87
CA VAL A 92 1.21 -20.50 10.99
C VAL A 92 2.71 -20.46 10.73
N ASP A 93 3.29 -21.56 10.28
CA ASP A 93 4.71 -21.65 9.94
C ASP A 93 5.06 -20.70 8.78
N GLU A 94 4.25 -20.66 7.73
CA GLU A 94 4.49 -19.74 6.59
C GLU A 94 4.47 -18.27 7.03
N ILE A 95 3.54 -17.89 7.91
CA ILE A 95 3.46 -16.53 8.44
C ILE A 95 4.73 -16.19 9.26
N ALA A 96 5.19 -17.13 10.08
CA ALA A 96 6.41 -16.94 10.88
C ALA A 96 7.65 -16.82 9.98
N HIS A 97 7.79 -17.68 8.97
CA HIS A 97 8.89 -17.62 8.01
C HIS A 97 8.88 -16.33 7.18
N ALA A 98 7.69 -15.85 6.76
CA ALA A 98 7.56 -14.60 6.02
C ALA A 98 8.07 -13.40 6.84
N ARG A 99 7.80 -13.37 8.14
CA ARG A 99 8.34 -12.33 9.04
C ARG A 99 9.86 -12.38 9.09
N LEU A 100 10.42 -13.57 9.31
CA LEU A 100 11.87 -13.77 9.35
C LEU A 100 12.54 -13.34 8.04
N GLU A 101 11.98 -13.71 6.89
CA GLU A 101 12.50 -13.29 5.58
C GLU A 101 12.43 -11.77 5.39
N SER A 102 11.34 -11.14 5.82
CA SER A 102 11.21 -9.67 5.79
C SER A 102 12.26 -8.99 6.66
N ASP A 103 12.51 -9.51 7.87
CA ASP A 103 13.50 -8.95 8.79
C ASP A 103 14.94 -9.11 8.23
N LYS A 104 15.23 -10.22 7.57
CA LYS A 104 16.52 -10.42 6.89
C LYS A 104 16.72 -9.41 5.76
N LEU A 105 15.67 -9.12 4.98
CA LEU A 105 15.72 -8.08 3.96
C LEU A 105 15.97 -6.70 4.57
N ASP A 106 15.32 -6.37 5.67
CA ASP A 106 15.53 -5.09 6.36
C ASP A 106 17.00 -4.89 6.73
N ILE A 107 17.65 -5.93 7.23
CA ILE A 107 19.10 -5.90 7.57
C ILE A 107 19.96 -5.74 6.30
N GLU A 108 19.67 -6.52 5.25
CA GLU A 108 20.40 -6.45 3.99
C GLU A 108 20.34 -5.04 3.40
N TYR A 109 19.13 -4.46 3.34
CA TYR A 109 18.91 -3.13 2.77
C TYR A 109 19.42 -2.01 3.67
N LEU A 110 19.37 -2.17 4.99
CA LEU A 110 20.00 -1.24 5.91
C LEU A 110 21.49 -1.08 5.61
N ASN A 111 22.20 -2.18 5.31
CA ASN A 111 23.60 -2.12 4.91
C ASN A 111 23.82 -1.36 3.59
N ARG A 112 22.87 -1.44 2.66
CA ARG A 112 22.89 -0.63 1.42
C ARG A 112 22.63 0.85 1.73
N PHE A 113 21.67 1.16 2.60
CA PHE A 113 21.33 2.53 3.01
C PHE A 113 22.47 3.23 3.76
N LYS A 114 23.20 2.49 4.58
CA LYS A 114 24.39 3.02 5.29
C LYS A 114 25.48 3.55 4.35
N LYS A 115 25.49 3.11 3.10
CA LYS A 115 26.42 3.61 2.08
C LYS A 115 25.99 4.94 1.45
N ILE A 116 24.72 5.32 1.65
CA ILE A 116 24.09 6.50 1.04
C ILE A 116 23.84 7.59 2.08
N LEU A 117 23.40 7.20 3.28
CA LEU A 117 22.92 8.12 4.30
C LEU A 117 23.72 7.99 5.59
N SER A 118 23.83 9.11 6.31
CA SER A 118 24.43 9.13 7.65
C SER A 118 23.58 8.37 8.67
N PRO A 119 24.15 7.86 9.76
CA PRO A 119 23.40 7.23 10.85
C PRO A 119 22.27 8.10 11.41
N LYS A 120 22.50 9.42 11.51
CA LYS A 120 21.49 10.37 11.99
C LYS A 120 20.27 10.42 11.05
N LYS A 121 20.49 10.44 9.74
CA LYS A 121 19.42 10.48 8.74
C LYS A 121 18.66 9.16 8.70
N LEU A 122 19.34 8.03 8.81
CA LEU A 122 18.71 6.71 8.94
C LEU A 122 17.84 6.61 10.18
N PHE A 123 18.31 7.12 11.31
CA PHE A 123 17.50 7.18 12.53
C PHE A 123 16.25 8.03 12.35
N LYS A 124 16.37 9.20 11.73
CA LYS A 124 15.21 10.07 11.41
C LYS A 124 14.20 9.37 10.51
N LEU A 125 14.65 8.62 9.49
CA LEU A 125 13.78 7.82 8.63
C LEU A 125 13.01 6.77 9.42
N GLN A 126 13.70 5.98 10.25
CA GLN A 126 13.05 4.97 11.09
C GLN A 126 12.02 5.58 12.03
N ARG A 127 12.30 6.74 12.59
CA ARG A 127 11.34 7.45 13.45
C ARG A 127 10.14 8.00 12.70
N ALA A 128 10.29 8.34 11.44
CA ALA A 128 9.22 8.87 10.61
C ALA A 128 8.26 7.78 10.10
N GLU A 129 8.70 6.52 10.06
CA GLU A 129 7.90 5.37 9.64
C GLU A 129 7.04 4.76 10.75
N ILE A 130 7.28 5.13 12.01
CA ILE A 130 6.50 4.71 13.17
C ILE A 130 5.29 5.61 13.35
#